data_d1eaef58c64d283019322729b341e7f5
#
_entry.id   d1eaef58c64d283019322729b341e7f5
#
_cell.length_a   1.000
_cell.length_b   1.000
_cell.length_c   1.000
_cell.angle_alpha   90.00
_cell.angle_beta   90.00
_cell.angle_gamma   90.00
#
_symmetry.space_group_name_H-M   'P 1'
#
loop_
_entity.id
_entity.type
_entity.pdbx_description
1 polymer ?
#
loop_
_entity_poly.entity_id
_entity_poly.type
_entity_poly.pdbx_seq_one_letter_code
_entity_poly.pdbx_strand_id
1 'polypeptide(L)'
;AWKQNAQMIRNLATDVATYYTTPLGALAIGAVTDLMIPKIGEDVYYGVSDQSNRDLFLSNNPYRVYDNGKGIAGYRKFTDQGICQGGYYILLSNDNIMQGIDVTVKVVAIIERNTYEDQKYTETIVTPRYEKKTFSDPVITTVKVPVTG
;
A
#
# COMPACT_ATOMS: atom_id res chain seq x y z
N ALA A 1 -5.84 -3.68 -30.98
CA ALA A 1 -6.84 -3.19 -30.00
C ALA A 1 -7.44 -4.29 -29.14
N TRP A 2 -8.06 -5.36 -29.69
CA TRP A 2 -8.71 -6.42 -28.90
C TRP A 2 -7.79 -7.16 -27.93
N LYS A 3 -6.55 -7.52 -28.35
CA LYS A 3 -5.59 -8.20 -27.50
C LYS A 3 -5.11 -7.32 -26.33
N GLN A 4 -4.95 -6.03 -26.55
CA GLN A 4 -4.56 -5.06 -25.52
C GLN A 4 -5.68 -4.89 -24.49
N ASN A 5 -6.92 -4.80 -24.92
CA ASN A 5 -8.07 -4.70 -24.03
C ASN A 5 -8.28 -5.96 -23.20
N ALA A 6 -8.06 -7.15 -23.80
CA ALA A 6 -8.14 -8.43 -23.06
C ALA A 6 -7.07 -8.54 -21.97
N GLN A 7 -5.85 -8.05 -22.26
CA GLN A 7 -4.78 -8.02 -21.25
C GLN A 7 -5.08 -7.03 -20.13
N MET A 8 -5.61 -5.86 -20.49
CA MET A 8 -6.04 -4.85 -19.51
C MET A 8 -7.12 -5.40 -18.56
N ILE A 9 -8.14 -6.08 -19.09
CA ILE A 9 -9.19 -6.73 -18.28
C ILE A 9 -8.59 -7.77 -17.34
N ARG A 10 -7.64 -8.59 -17.80
CA ARG A 10 -6.97 -9.58 -16.96
C ARG A 10 -6.18 -8.92 -15.83
N ASN A 11 -5.40 -7.90 -16.15
CA ASN A 11 -4.61 -7.17 -15.15
C ASN A 11 -5.51 -6.55 -14.09
N LEU A 12 -6.58 -5.89 -14.52
CA LEU A 12 -7.58 -5.30 -13.65
C LEU A 12 -8.25 -6.36 -12.76
N ALA A 13 -8.67 -7.48 -13.32
CA ALA A 13 -9.27 -8.58 -12.57
C ALA A 13 -8.30 -9.19 -11.55
N THR A 14 -7.02 -9.34 -11.92
CA THR A 14 -5.97 -9.84 -11.03
C THR A 14 -5.72 -8.88 -9.88
N ASP A 15 -5.59 -7.59 -10.16
CA ASP A 15 -5.37 -6.57 -9.15
C ASP A 15 -6.55 -6.47 -8.18
N VAL A 16 -7.77 -6.54 -8.69
CA VAL A 16 -8.98 -6.57 -7.86
C VAL A 16 -9.05 -7.82 -7.00
N ALA A 17 -8.74 -9.00 -7.55
CA ALA A 17 -8.74 -10.26 -6.82
C ALA A 17 -7.75 -10.26 -5.64
N THR A 18 -6.63 -9.55 -5.75
CA THR A 18 -5.66 -9.40 -4.67
C THR A 18 -6.26 -8.73 -3.42
N TYR A 19 -7.25 -7.86 -3.60
CA TYR A 19 -7.95 -7.17 -2.52
C TYR A 19 -9.26 -7.84 -2.10
N TYR A 20 -9.67 -8.92 -2.79
CA TYR A 20 -10.98 -9.55 -2.62
C TYR A 20 -11.22 -10.08 -1.20
N THR A 21 -10.18 -10.50 -0.51
CA THR A 21 -10.27 -11.02 0.86
C THR A 21 -10.40 -9.93 1.92
N THR A 22 -10.40 -8.67 1.53
CA THR A 22 -10.51 -7.53 2.44
C THR A 22 -11.83 -6.78 2.20
N PRO A 23 -12.40 -6.09 3.21
CA PRO A 23 -13.54 -5.20 3.02
C PRO A 23 -13.32 -4.13 1.94
N LEU A 24 -12.07 -3.72 1.75
CA LEU A 24 -11.65 -2.77 0.71
C LEU A 24 -11.73 -3.36 -0.70
N GLY A 25 -11.54 -4.67 -0.84
CA GLY A 25 -11.67 -5.36 -2.11
C GLY A 25 -13.08 -5.31 -2.68
N ALA A 26 -14.10 -5.42 -1.84
CA ALA A 26 -15.49 -5.32 -2.26
C ALA A 26 -15.83 -3.95 -2.88
N LEU A 27 -15.28 -2.86 -2.32
CA LEU A 27 -15.44 -1.51 -2.86
C LEU A 27 -14.73 -1.34 -4.21
N ALA A 28 -13.52 -1.89 -4.32
CA ALA A 28 -12.76 -1.84 -5.58
C ALA A 28 -13.46 -2.62 -6.70
N ILE A 29 -14.06 -3.76 -6.39
CA ILE A 29 -14.85 -4.55 -7.34
C ILE A 29 -16.04 -3.76 -7.87
N GLY A 30 -16.83 -3.13 -7.00
CA GLY A 30 -17.97 -2.33 -7.41
C GLY A 30 -17.59 -1.23 -8.39
N ALA A 31 -16.45 -0.57 -8.17
CA ALA A 31 -15.95 0.47 -9.07
C ALA A 31 -15.50 -0.07 -10.44
N VAL A 32 -15.03 -1.31 -10.49
CA VAL A 32 -14.50 -1.94 -11.71
C VAL A 32 -15.58 -2.62 -12.54
N THR A 33 -16.56 -3.24 -11.91
CA THR A 33 -17.64 -3.99 -12.62
C THR A 33 -18.51 -3.09 -13.50
N ASP A 34 -18.59 -1.80 -13.17
CA ASP A 34 -19.33 -0.83 -13.99
C ASP A 34 -18.53 -0.26 -15.17
N LEU A 35 -17.27 -0.67 -15.35
CA LEU A 35 -16.46 -0.24 -16.47
C LEU A 35 -16.87 -1.00 -17.73
N MET A 36 -17.64 -0.35 -18.58
CA MET A 36 -17.85 -0.83 -19.94
C MET A 36 -16.64 -0.46 -20.80
N ILE A 37 -15.93 -1.47 -21.28
CA ILE A 37 -14.85 -1.25 -22.23
C ILE A 37 -15.47 -1.19 -23.64
N PRO A 38 -15.37 -0.06 -24.34
CA PRO A 38 -15.92 0.07 -25.66
C PRO A 38 -15.24 -0.91 -26.62
N LYS A 39 -16.01 -1.56 -27.45
CA LYS A 39 -15.48 -2.46 -28.51
C LYS A 39 -14.94 -1.68 -29.69
N ILE A 40 -15.44 -0.48 -29.91
CA ILE A 40 -15.10 0.43 -30.99
C ILE A 40 -14.98 1.81 -30.37
N GLY A 41 -13.98 2.57 -30.78
CA GLY A 41 -13.75 3.95 -30.31
C GLY A 41 -12.48 4.50 -30.93
N GLU A 42 -12.30 5.79 -30.79
CA GLU A 42 -11.10 6.50 -31.22
C GLU A 42 -10.05 6.46 -30.11
N ASP A 43 -8.80 6.49 -30.52
CA ASP A 43 -7.68 6.51 -29.59
C ASP A 43 -7.59 7.87 -28.91
N VAL A 44 -7.53 7.87 -27.57
CA VAL A 44 -7.28 9.04 -26.73
C VAL A 44 -5.92 8.92 -26.08
N TYR A 45 -5.12 9.96 -26.16
CA TYR A 45 -3.95 10.09 -25.30
C TYR A 45 -4.41 10.45 -23.88
N TYR A 46 -3.83 9.80 -22.90
CA TYR A 46 -3.98 10.15 -21.50
C TYR A 46 -2.63 10.19 -20.79
N GLY A 47 -2.52 11.10 -19.83
CA GLY A 47 -1.36 11.22 -18.97
C GLY A 47 -1.76 11.57 -17.55
N VAL A 48 -0.89 11.26 -16.59
CA VAL A 48 -1.06 11.65 -15.18
C VAL A 48 0.07 12.61 -14.83
N SER A 49 -0.29 13.79 -14.33
CA SER A 49 0.68 14.84 -14.03
C SER A 49 0.36 15.60 -12.75
N ASP A 50 1.31 16.40 -12.29
CA ASP A 50 1.09 17.46 -11.31
C ASP A 50 0.47 18.73 -11.93
N GLN A 51 0.19 19.71 -11.09
CA GLN A 51 -0.39 20.97 -11.51
C GLN A 51 0.50 21.74 -12.50
N SER A 52 1.80 21.81 -12.26
CA SER A 52 2.72 22.56 -13.08
C SER A 52 2.78 22.01 -14.50
N ASN A 53 2.86 20.71 -14.61
CA ASN A 53 2.88 20.02 -15.91
C ASN A 53 1.53 20.05 -16.61
N ARG A 54 0.40 20.05 -15.87
CA ARG A 54 -0.92 20.32 -16.45
C ARG A 54 -0.97 21.70 -17.12
N ASP A 55 -0.45 22.74 -16.45
CA ASP A 55 -0.47 24.10 -16.97
C ASP A 55 0.40 24.22 -18.24
N LEU A 56 1.55 23.54 -18.26
CA LEU A 56 2.38 23.44 -19.46
C LEU A 56 1.65 22.71 -20.60
N PHE A 57 0.96 21.60 -20.31
CA PHE A 57 0.16 20.88 -21.29
C PHE A 57 -0.92 21.77 -21.91
N LEU A 58 -1.67 22.48 -21.08
CA LEU A 58 -2.73 23.40 -21.55
C LEU A 58 -2.19 24.58 -22.36
N SER A 59 -0.96 24.99 -22.10
CA SER A 59 -0.27 26.07 -22.82
C SER A 59 0.52 25.58 -24.03
N ASN A 60 0.38 24.29 -24.38
CA ASN A 60 1.10 23.65 -25.48
C ASN A 60 2.63 23.77 -25.39
N ASN A 61 3.14 23.78 -24.15
CA ASN A 61 4.55 23.76 -23.83
C ASN A 61 5.03 22.34 -23.51
N PRO A 62 6.34 22.06 -23.61
CA PRO A 62 6.90 20.77 -23.17
C PRO A 62 6.57 20.48 -21.70
N TYR A 63 5.99 19.31 -21.43
CA TYR A 63 5.55 18.87 -20.11
C TYR A 63 6.04 17.47 -19.81
N ARG A 64 5.97 17.08 -18.54
CA ARG A 64 6.28 15.75 -18.05
C ARG A 64 5.05 15.10 -17.44
N VAL A 65 4.98 13.78 -17.50
CA VAL A 65 3.94 12.99 -16.87
C VAL A 65 4.55 11.85 -16.07
N TYR A 66 3.86 11.44 -15.03
CA TYR A 66 4.25 10.27 -14.23
C TYR A 66 3.99 8.96 -14.97
N ASP A 67 2.90 8.93 -15.73
CA ASP A 67 2.54 7.83 -16.61
C ASP A 67 1.66 8.33 -17.76
N ASN A 68 1.69 7.61 -18.87
CA ASN A 68 0.87 7.94 -20.03
C ASN A 68 0.53 6.70 -20.84
N GLY A 69 -0.42 6.88 -21.73
CA GLY A 69 -0.78 5.88 -22.73
C GLY A 69 -1.67 6.48 -23.81
N LYS A 70 -1.93 5.67 -24.84
CA LYS A 70 -2.85 6.00 -25.91
C LYS A 70 -3.69 4.78 -26.25
N GLY A 71 -4.99 4.95 -26.43
CA GLY A 71 -5.91 3.88 -26.83
C GLY A 71 -7.37 4.21 -26.54
N ILE A 72 -8.24 3.30 -26.95
CA ILE A 72 -9.68 3.38 -26.68
C ILE A 72 -10.05 3.07 -25.24
N ALA A 73 -9.12 2.49 -24.49
CA ALA A 73 -9.25 2.22 -23.08
C ALA A 73 -7.85 2.13 -22.43
N GLY A 74 -7.76 2.43 -21.16
CA GLY A 74 -6.53 2.35 -20.39
C GLY A 74 -6.79 2.01 -18.92
N TYR A 75 -5.83 1.35 -18.30
CA TYR A 75 -5.82 1.07 -16.88
C TYR A 75 -4.44 1.33 -16.33
N ARG A 76 -4.38 1.97 -15.17
CA ARG A 76 -3.16 2.19 -14.43
C ARG A 76 -3.38 1.95 -12.95
N LYS A 77 -2.39 1.35 -12.32
CA LYS A 77 -2.32 1.15 -10.88
C LYS A 77 -1.07 1.85 -10.36
N PHE A 78 -1.25 2.69 -9.37
CA PHE A 78 -0.17 3.39 -8.68
C PHE A 78 -0.03 2.82 -7.27
N THR A 79 1.18 2.42 -6.92
CA THR A 79 1.54 1.90 -5.59
C THR A 79 2.66 2.71 -4.95
N ASP A 80 3.28 3.60 -5.71
CA ASP A 80 4.31 4.50 -5.21
C ASP A 80 3.68 5.56 -4.30
N GLN A 81 4.15 5.64 -3.07
CA GLN A 81 3.68 6.63 -2.09
C GLN A 81 3.85 8.08 -2.56
N GLY A 82 4.87 8.34 -3.36
CA GLY A 82 5.11 9.65 -3.96
C GLY A 82 3.99 10.07 -4.92
N ILE A 83 3.38 9.12 -5.61
CA ILE A 83 2.26 9.36 -6.53
C ILE A 83 0.90 9.22 -5.83
N CYS A 84 0.82 8.49 -4.73
CA CYS A 84 -0.42 8.29 -3.99
C CYS A 84 -0.72 9.41 -2.98
N GLN A 85 0.07 10.48 -2.95
CA GLN A 85 -0.11 11.63 -2.05
C GLN A 85 -0.17 12.94 -2.85
N GLY A 86 -1.11 13.80 -2.51
CA GLY A 86 -1.26 15.11 -3.15
C GLY A 86 -2.36 15.17 -4.20
N GLY A 87 -2.31 16.20 -5.04
CA GLY A 87 -3.26 16.44 -6.13
C GLY A 87 -2.64 16.10 -7.47
N TYR A 88 -3.35 15.30 -8.25
CA TYR A 88 -2.93 14.91 -9.60
C TYR A 88 -4.00 15.26 -10.62
N TYR A 89 -3.57 15.41 -11.85
CA TYR A 89 -4.40 15.74 -12.99
C TYR A 89 -4.30 14.65 -14.04
N ILE A 90 -5.43 14.28 -14.57
CA ILE A 90 -5.51 13.39 -15.73
C ILE A 90 -5.61 14.26 -16.95
N LEU A 91 -4.57 14.23 -17.78
CA LEU A 91 -4.50 14.92 -19.05
C LEU A 91 -5.13 14.04 -20.10
N LEU A 92 -5.99 14.60 -20.91
CA LEU A 92 -6.62 13.92 -22.03
C LEU A 92 -6.39 14.73 -23.30
N SER A 93 -5.98 14.08 -24.38
CA SER A 93 -5.83 14.72 -25.68
C SER A 93 -6.40 13.82 -26.77
N ASN A 94 -7.25 14.43 -27.58
CA ASN A 94 -7.80 13.83 -28.77
C ASN A 94 -7.07 14.42 -29.99
N ASP A 95 -6.44 13.58 -30.81
CA ASP A 95 -5.78 13.98 -32.03
C ASP A 95 -6.74 13.96 -33.23
N ASN A 96 -7.99 13.57 -33.02
CA ASN A 96 -9.02 13.61 -34.07
C ASN A 96 -9.64 15.01 -34.15
N ILE A 97 -9.34 15.72 -35.21
CA ILE A 97 -9.78 17.11 -35.42
C ILE A 97 -11.27 17.19 -35.78
N MET A 98 -11.80 16.11 -36.34
CA MET A 98 -13.16 16.10 -36.96
C MET A 98 -14.25 15.64 -35.99
N GLN A 99 -13.90 14.94 -34.93
CA GLN A 99 -14.87 14.29 -34.06
C GLN A 99 -14.56 14.50 -32.59
N GLY A 100 -15.55 14.95 -31.83
CA GLY A 100 -15.51 14.95 -30.38
C GLY A 100 -15.57 13.53 -29.82
N ILE A 101 -14.92 13.31 -28.70
CA ILE A 101 -14.87 12.01 -28.03
C ILE A 101 -15.34 12.16 -26.59
N ASP A 102 -16.23 11.29 -26.16
CA ASP A 102 -16.62 11.16 -24.76
C ASP A 102 -15.67 10.22 -24.04
N VAL A 103 -15.08 10.69 -22.95
CA VAL A 103 -14.14 9.91 -22.13
C VAL A 103 -14.69 9.73 -20.73
N THR A 104 -14.85 8.48 -20.31
CA THR A 104 -15.20 8.15 -18.93
C THR A 104 -13.94 7.81 -18.14
N VAL A 105 -13.71 8.54 -17.05
CA VAL A 105 -12.59 8.30 -16.14
C VAL A 105 -13.15 7.84 -14.81
N LYS A 106 -12.62 6.71 -14.29
CA LYS A 106 -12.91 6.23 -12.93
C LYS A 106 -11.60 6.16 -12.15
N VAL A 107 -11.63 6.72 -10.94
CA VAL A 107 -10.52 6.71 -10.01
C VAL A 107 -10.97 6.04 -8.72
N VAL A 108 -10.18 5.07 -8.26
CA VAL A 108 -10.41 4.39 -6.99
C VAL A 108 -9.15 4.56 -6.14
N ALA A 109 -9.31 5.10 -4.94
CA ALA A 109 -8.25 5.21 -3.97
C ALA A 109 -8.51 4.24 -2.81
N ILE A 110 -7.52 3.42 -2.48
CA ILE A 110 -7.54 2.56 -1.30
C ILE A 110 -6.68 3.23 -0.26
N ILE A 111 -7.30 3.62 0.88
CA ILE A 111 -6.62 4.35 1.95
C ILE A 111 -6.59 3.45 3.18
N GLU A 112 -5.40 3.14 3.66
CA GLU A 112 -5.19 2.50 4.95
C GLU A 112 -4.96 3.57 6.01
N ARG A 113 -5.78 3.55 7.06
CA ARG A 113 -5.62 4.42 8.22
C ARG A 113 -5.19 3.59 9.42
N ASN A 114 -3.97 3.81 9.87
CA ASN A 114 -3.46 3.23 11.09
C ASN A 114 -3.73 4.17 12.27
N THR A 115 -4.46 3.70 13.27
CA THR A 115 -4.70 4.41 14.52
C THR A 115 -3.84 3.76 15.59
N TYR A 116 -2.98 4.55 16.22
CA TYR A 116 -2.13 4.09 17.32
C TYR A 116 -2.75 4.53 18.64
N GLU A 117 -2.85 3.59 19.56
CA GLU A 117 -3.23 3.88 20.94
C GLU A 117 -1.99 3.70 21.84
N ASP A 118 -1.77 4.66 22.72
CA ASP A 118 -0.73 4.53 23.75
C ASP A 118 -1.16 3.49 24.78
N GLN A 119 -0.52 2.34 24.78
CA GLN A 119 -0.69 1.34 25.84
C GLN A 119 0.33 1.58 26.94
N LYS A 120 -0.17 1.89 28.14
CA LYS A 120 0.69 1.96 29.33
C LYS A 120 0.96 0.55 29.83
N TYR A 121 2.19 0.15 29.82
CA TYR A 121 2.64 -1.09 30.45
C TYR A 121 3.10 -0.80 31.88
N THR A 122 2.66 -1.63 32.80
CA THR A 122 3.27 -1.69 34.13
C THR A 122 4.23 -2.87 34.14
N GLU A 123 5.50 -2.59 34.04
CA GLU A 123 6.53 -3.62 34.18
C GLU A 123 6.87 -3.79 35.63
N THR A 124 6.68 -5.02 36.14
CA THR A 124 7.11 -5.34 37.53
C THR A 124 8.57 -5.74 37.45
N ILE A 125 9.44 -4.82 37.85
CA ILE A 125 10.87 -5.12 38.01
C ILE A 125 11.05 -5.90 39.32
N VAL A 126 11.29 -7.19 39.20
CA VAL A 126 11.68 -8.02 40.35
C VAL A 126 13.18 -7.84 40.58
N THR A 127 13.52 -7.07 41.60
CA THR A 127 14.92 -6.95 42.04
C THR A 127 15.20 -8.07 43.02
N PRO A 128 16.04 -9.05 42.68
CA PRO A 128 16.39 -10.11 43.61
C PRO A 128 17.16 -9.55 44.80
N ARG A 129 16.67 -9.80 46.01
CA ARG A 129 17.32 -9.44 47.25
C ARG A 129 18.11 -10.65 47.75
N TYR A 130 19.39 -10.55 47.71
CA TYR A 130 20.28 -11.60 48.24
C TYR A 130 20.59 -11.31 49.70
N GLU A 131 20.26 -12.22 50.59
CA GLU A 131 20.74 -12.23 51.98
C GLU A 131 21.96 -13.15 52.09
N LYS A 132 23.03 -12.62 52.59
CA LYS A 132 24.23 -13.41 52.88
C LYS A 132 24.01 -14.16 54.17
N LYS A 133 23.67 -15.44 54.11
CA LYS A 133 23.65 -16.31 55.28
C LYS A 133 25.04 -16.92 55.48
N THR A 134 25.62 -16.63 56.63
CA THR A 134 26.87 -17.28 57.03
C THR A 134 26.50 -18.58 57.71
N PHE A 135 26.90 -19.68 57.15
CA PHE A 135 26.82 -20.98 57.78
C PHE A 135 28.15 -21.21 58.50
N SER A 136 28.13 -21.42 59.81
CA SER A 136 29.32 -21.92 60.54
C SER A 136 29.36 -23.44 60.35
N ASP A 137 30.45 -23.90 59.79
CA ASP A 137 30.67 -25.33 59.69
C ASP A 137 30.81 -25.89 61.12
N PRO A 138 30.17 -27.02 61.48
CA PRO A 138 30.33 -27.64 62.77
C PRO A 138 31.77 -28.12 62.89
N VAL A 139 32.46 -27.61 63.93
CA VAL A 139 33.78 -28.09 64.25
C VAL A 139 33.62 -29.44 64.97
N ILE A 140 33.98 -30.53 64.29
CA ILE A 140 33.99 -31.86 64.86
C ILE A 140 35.29 -32.03 65.69
N THR A 141 35.19 -32.00 67.01
CA THR A 141 36.29 -32.25 67.84
C THR A 141 36.27 -33.75 68.26
N THR A 142 37.22 -34.52 67.77
CA THR A 142 37.39 -35.90 68.19
C THR A 142 38.11 -35.97 69.52
N VAL A 143 37.41 -36.39 70.55
CA VAL A 143 38.02 -36.69 71.89
C VAL A 143 38.37 -38.15 71.91
N LYS A 144 39.68 -38.46 72.06
CA LYS A 144 40.13 -39.84 72.34
C LYS A 144 39.83 -40.13 73.77
N VAL A 145 38.94 -41.06 74.01
CA VAL A 145 38.67 -41.60 75.36
C VAL A 145 39.62 -42.80 75.59
N PRO A 146 40.47 -42.78 76.59
CA PRO A 146 41.28 -43.93 76.88
C PRO A 146 40.38 -45.07 77.36
N VAL A 147 40.47 -46.24 76.73
CA VAL A 147 39.87 -47.48 77.27
C VAL A 147 40.81 -48.08 78.24
N THR A 148 40.49 -48.03 79.54
CA THR A 148 41.14 -48.82 80.60
C THR A 148 40.58 -50.22 80.53
N GLY A 149 41.46 -51.19 80.26
CA GLY A 149 41.17 -52.63 80.38
C GLY A 149 41.31 -53.09 81.85
#